data_58bd545d5c769c1f9f7c462e3e589db7
#
_entry.id   58bd545d5c769c1f9f7c462e3e589db7
#
_cell.length_a   1.000
_cell.length_b   1.000
_cell.length_c   1.000
_cell.angle_alpha   90.00
_cell.angle_beta   90.00
_cell.angle_gamma   90.00
#
_symmetry.space_group_name_H-M   'P 1'
#
loop_
_entity.id
_entity.type
_entity.pdbx_description
1 polymer ?
#
loop_
_entity_poly.entity_id
_entity_poly.type
_entity_poly.pdbx_seq_one_letter_code
_entity_poly.pdbx_strand_id
1 'polypeptide(L)'
;GAVGELFPIFAMSLLLSSYSPGLAILILLGFMAIAVVTAIIPHRLLQKVPGLRQIMAVETNTTSQLVLRLAMFLLATLIMFTALFGLDAVLGAFAAGIIMRSLTPVGALHMITARLETVGFTFMIPLFFVVSGMGINPSVVASSPLLLAMVVIGILLVRGVPVFIAERFTNTGSGLQSMSEKVELALYSAAGLPIIVAVTSIAKSSGLLESSTASLLVAGGALTVLLFPLWAAAIKRAFRSQTAEDESGVSKRAQIDALKAHR
;
A
#
# COMPACT_ATOMS: atom_id res chain seq x y z
N GLY A 1 3.96 7.76 1.09
CA GLY A 1 3.47 6.41 0.84
C GLY A 1 4.57 5.38 0.71
N ALA A 2 5.18 5.21 -0.47
CA ALA A 2 6.11 4.11 -0.76
C ALA A 2 7.32 4.02 0.20
N VAL A 3 7.89 5.14 0.63
CA VAL A 3 9.03 5.15 1.58
C VAL A 3 8.61 4.63 2.95
N GLY A 4 7.39 4.92 3.40
CA GLY A 4 6.86 4.44 4.69
C GLY A 4 6.61 2.93 4.72
N GLU A 5 6.36 2.31 3.56
CA GLU A 5 6.16 0.86 3.45
C GLU A 5 7.48 0.09 3.29
N LEU A 6 8.53 0.75 2.80
CA LEU A 6 9.85 0.15 2.66
C LEU A 6 10.48 -0.23 4.00
N PHE A 7 10.38 0.64 4.99
CA PHE A 7 11.01 0.40 6.29
C PHE A 7 10.52 -0.90 6.96
N PRO A 8 9.20 -1.19 7.05
CA PRO A 8 8.73 -2.47 7.55
C PRO A 8 9.23 -3.68 6.75
N ILE A 9 9.31 -3.57 5.41
CA ILE A 9 9.79 -4.67 4.55
C ILE A 9 11.28 -4.93 4.80
N PHE A 10 12.09 -3.89 4.92
CA PHE A 10 13.51 -4.02 5.28
C PHE A 10 13.69 -4.61 6.67
N ALA A 11 12.97 -4.09 7.66
CA ALA A 11 13.02 -4.60 9.03
C ALA A 11 12.62 -6.06 9.09
N MET A 12 11.57 -6.44 8.36
CA MET A 12 11.10 -7.81 8.27
C MET A 12 12.12 -8.74 7.61
N SER A 13 12.71 -8.33 6.48
CA SER A 13 13.75 -9.09 5.80
C SER A 13 14.98 -9.31 6.69
N LEU A 14 15.29 -8.35 7.56
CA LEU A 14 16.41 -8.43 8.47
C LEU A 14 16.11 -9.31 9.70
N LEU A 15 14.95 -9.14 10.31
CA LEU A 15 14.56 -9.84 11.54
C LEU A 15 14.22 -11.31 11.31
N LEU A 16 13.65 -11.62 10.14
CA LEU A 16 13.18 -12.96 9.79
C LEU A 16 14.17 -13.71 8.88
N SER A 17 15.32 -13.11 8.58
CA SER A 17 16.37 -13.75 7.80
C SER A 17 16.95 -14.95 8.58
N SER A 18 17.11 -16.07 7.90
CA SER A 18 17.77 -17.27 8.42
C SER A 18 19.30 -17.09 8.56
N TYR A 19 19.85 -15.97 8.12
CA TYR A 19 21.25 -15.64 8.19
C TYR A 19 21.59 -14.86 9.46
N SER A 20 22.89 -14.84 9.83
CA SER A 20 23.36 -13.96 10.90
C SER A 20 23.04 -12.50 10.54
N PRO A 21 22.73 -11.63 11.53
CA PRO A 21 22.32 -10.25 11.25
C PRO A 21 23.28 -9.47 10.37
N GLY A 22 24.60 -9.68 10.55
CA GLY A 22 25.61 -9.02 9.72
C GLY A 22 25.59 -9.47 8.26
N LEU A 23 25.40 -10.77 8.01
CA LEU A 23 25.29 -11.32 6.67
C LEU A 23 23.99 -10.88 5.99
N ALA A 24 22.87 -10.84 6.72
CA ALA A 24 21.59 -10.36 6.22
C ALA A 24 21.67 -8.90 5.77
N ILE A 25 22.32 -8.03 6.55
CA ILE A 25 22.58 -6.62 6.18
C ILE A 25 23.44 -6.55 4.91
N LEU A 26 24.51 -7.36 4.82
CA LEU A 26 25.40 -7.36 3.66
C LEU A 26 24.68 -7.79 2.38
N ILE A 27 23.85 -8.85 2.46
CA ILE A 27 23.02 -9.32 1.34
C ILE A 27 22.02 -8.25 0.91
N LEU A 28 21.36 -7.60 1.88
CA LEU A 28 20.40 -6.55 1.63
C LEU A 28 21.05 -5.33 0.96
N LEU A 29 22.20 -4.88 1.47
CA LEU A 29 22.97 -3.78 0.87
C LEU A 29 23.49 -4.15 -0.53
N GLY A 30 23.95 -5.38 -0.72
CA GLY A 30 24.37 -5.90 -2.02
C GLY A 30 23.20 -5.90 -3.04
N PHE A 31 22.05 -6.39 -2.63
CA PHE A 31 20.82 -6.37 -3.45
C PHE A 31 20.41 -4.93 -3.81
N MET A 32 20.39 -4.03 -2.83
CA MET A 32 20.10 -2.61 -3.07
C MET A 32 21.10 -1.95 -4.00
N ALA A 33 22.38 -2.24 -3.84
CA ALA A 33 23.44 -1.73 -4.72
C ALA A 33 23.24 -2.23 -6.16
N ILE A 34 22.92 -3.52 -6.36
CA ILE A 34 22.61 -4.09 -7.68
C ILE A 34 21.37 -3.42 -8.26
N ALA A 35 20.31 -3.23 -7.49
CA ALA A 35 19.09 -2.57 -7.94
C ALA A 35 19.36 -1.12 -8.39
N VAL A 36 20.11 -0.36 -7.60
CA VAL A 36 20.50 1.02 -7.92
C VAL A 36 21.43 1.07 -9.15
N VAL A 37 22.42 0.20 -9.23
CA VAL A 37 23.33 0.09 -10.38
C VAL A 37 22.55 -0.25 -11.65
N THR A 38 21.61 -1.22 -11.57
CA THR A 38 20.77 -1.63 -12.69
C THR A 38 19.80 -0.52 -13.08
N ALA A 39 19.39 0.36 -12.17
CA ALA A 39 18.57 1.52 -12.47
C ALA A 39 19.38 2.65 -13.15
N ILE A 40 20.62 2.89 -12.74
CA ILE A 40 21.44 4.02 -13.20
C ILE A 40 22.17 3.71 -14.52
N ILE A 41 22.74 2.51 -14.66
CA ILE A 41 23.55 2.15 -15.84
C ILE A 41 22.74 2.22 -17.15
N PRO A 42 21.56 1.59 -17.26
CA PRO A 42 20.76 1.67 -18.46
C PRO A 42 20.29 3.10 -18.78
N HIS A 43 19.99 3.90 -17.77
CA HIS A 43 19.59 5.30 -17.98
C HIS A 43 20.72 6.10 -18.67
N ARG A 44 21.96 5.91 -18.24
CA ARG A 44 23.12 6.54 -18.88
C ARG A 44 23.46 5.94 -20.24
N LEU A 45 23.23 4.64 -20.43
CA LEU A 45 23.44 3.95 -21.71
C LEU A 45 22.39 4.33 -22.75
N LEU A 46 21.11 4.38 -22.34
CA LEU A 46 19.98 4.80 -23.19
C LEU A 46 20.11 6.24 -23.68
N GLN A 47 20.75 7.11 -22.90
CA GLN A 47 21.06 8.48 -23.35
C GLN A 47 22.11 8.51 -24.48
N LYS A 48 22.97 7.49 -24.56
CA LYS A 48 24.05 7.40 -25.55
C LYS A 48 23.66 6.64 -26.83
N VAL A 49 22.52 5.92 -26.84
CA VAL A 49 22.06 5.12 -27.98
C VAL A 49 20.69 5.60 -28.48
N PRO A 50 20.63 6.56 -29.42
CA PRO A 50 19.37 7.18 -29.89
C PRO A 50 18.36 6.19 -30.46
N GLY A 51 18.83 5.10 -31.11
CA GLY A 51 17.98 4.07 -31.72
C GLY A 51 17.11 3.28 -30.75
N LEU A 52 17.61 3.01 -29.54
CA LEU A 52 16.86 2.27 -28.51
C LEU A 52 15.66 3.08 -27.97
N ARG A 53 15.84 4.38 -27.89
CA ARG A 53 14.80 5.32 -27.47
C ARG A 53 13.66 5.41 -28.48
N GLN A 54 13.97 5.33 -29.76
CA GLN A 54 12.98 5.31 -30.86
C GLN A 54 12.20 3.99 -30.88
N ILE A 55 12.85 2.86 -30.68
CA ILE A 55 12.19 1.54 -30.62
C ILE A 55 11.19 1.52 -29.44
N MET A 56 11.58 2.00 -28.26
CA MET A 56 10.67 2.06 -27.11
C MET A 56 9.52 3.07 -27.28
N ALA A 57 9.71 4.14 -28.03
CA ALA A 57 8.68 5.14 -28.29
C ALA A 57 7.69 4.73 -29.40
N VAL A 58 8.13 3.98 -30.40
CA VAL A 58 7.30 3.52 -31.52
C VAL A 58 6.44 2.31 -31.16
N GLU A 59 6.93 1.42 -30.28
CA GLU A 59 6.21 0.18 -29.90
C GLU A 59 5.10 0.37 -28.86
N THR A 60 4.90 1.58 -28.32
CA THR A 60 3.79 1.83 -27.36
C THR A 60 2.41 1.59 -27.96
N ASN A 61 2.29 1.60 -29.29
CA ASN A 61 1.03 1.39 -30.01
C ASN A 61 0.94 0.02 -30.72
N THR A 62 1.95 -0.84 -30.62
CA THR A 62 1.95 -2.14 -31.30
C THR A 62 1.34 -3.24 -30.43
N THR A 63 0.74 -4.23 -31.08
CA THR A 63 0.06 -5.39 -30.51
C THR A 63 0.98 -6.29 -29.65
N SER A 64 2.31 -6.11 -29.77
CA SER A 64 3.30 -6.98 -29.11
C SER A 64 3.42 -6.77 -27.59
N GLN A 65 3.01 -5.59 -27.08
CA GLN A 65 3.12 -5.24 -25.65
C GLN A 65 4.50 -5.56 -25.05
N LEU A 66 5.57 -5.38 -25.83
CA LEU A 66 6.94 -5.77 -25.45
C LEU A 66 7.34 -5.19 -24.11
N VAL A 67 7.01 -3.92 -23.85
CA VAL A 67 7.36 -3.23 -22.60
C VAL A 67 6.69 -3.89 -21.39
N LEU A 68 5.43 -4.31 -21.53
CA LEU A 68 4.72 -5.03 -20.45
C LEU A 68 5.36 -6.40 -20.19
N ARG A 69 5.73 -7.12 -21.25
CA ARG A 69 6.42 -8.43 -21.12
C ARG A 69 7.78 -8.28 -20.47
N LEU A 70 8.56 -7.26 -20.85
CA LEU A 70 9.84 -6.95 -20.21
C LEU A 70 9.67 -6.55 -18.74
N ALA A 71 8.63 -5.79 -18.39
CA ALA A 71 8.30 -5.46 -17.02
C ALA A 71 8.00 -6.71 -16.19
N MET A 72 7.17 -7.61 -16.70
CA MET A 72 6.83 -8.87 -16.05
C MET A 72 8.04 -9.80 -15.95
N PHE A 73 8.89 -9.86 -16.99
CA PHE A 73 10.12 -10.64 -16.95
C PHE A 73 11.10 -10.10 -15.90
N LEU A 74 11.30 -8.79 -15.85
CA LEU A 74 12.14 -8.14 -14.84
C LEU A 74 11.60 -8.40 -13.43
N LEU A 75 10.28 -8.26 -13.22
CA LEU A 75 9.61 -8.56 -11.98
C LEU A 75 9.86 -10.00 -11.54
N ALA A 76 9.59 -10.97 -12.41
CA ALA A 76 9.79 -12.39 -12.11
C ALA A 76 11.26 -12.72 -11.81
N THR A 77 12.18 -12.14 -12.56
CA THR A 77 13.63 -12.32 -12.36
C THR A 77 14.07 -11.80 -11.01
N LEU A 78 13.67 -10.59 -10.63
CA LEU A 78 14.06 -10.01 -9.35
C LEU A 78 13.40 -10.70 -8.16
N ILE A 79 12.16 -11.16 -8.29
CA ILE A 79 11.51 -12.00 -7.27
C ILE A 79 12.27 -13.33 -7.11
N MET A 80 12.68 -13.94 -8.22
CA MET A 80 13.49 -15.16 -8.17
C MET A 80 14.84 -14.93 -7.46
N PHE A 81 15.52 -13.82 -7.77
CA PHE A 81 16.77 -13.47 -7.08
C PHE A 81 16.56 -13.24 -5.58
N THR A 82 15.52 -12.52 -5.18
CA THR A 82 15.24 -12.33 -3.75
C THR A 82 14.97 -13.66 -3.05
N ALA A 83 14.23 -14.56 -3.68
CA ALA A 83 13.98 -15.90 -3.14
C ALA A 83 15.27 -16.72 -2.99
N LEU A 84 16.20 -16.68 -3.96
CA LEU A 84 17.49 -17.36 -3.90
C LEU A 84 18.38 -16.85 -2.75
N PHE A 85 18.29 -15.57 -2.43
CA PHE A 85 19.03 -14.93 -1.33
C PHE A 85 18.29 -14.95 0.00
N GLY A 86 17.15 -15.63 0.10
CA GLY A 86 16.35 -15.68 1.33
C GLY A 86 15.75 -14.32 1.73
N LEU A 87 15.60 -13.41 0.77
CA LEU A 87 14.97 -12.11 0.95
C LEU A 87 13.49 -12.19 0.59
N ASP A 88 12.71 -11.22 1.07
CA ASP A 88 11.28 -11.15 0.77
C ASP A 88 11.02 -10.78 -0.69
N ALA A 89 10.01 -11.44 -1.31
CA ALA A 89 9.62 -11.21 -2.70
C ALA A 89 9.14 -9.77 -2.97
N VAL A 90 8.57 -9.10 -1.95
CA VAL A 90 8.12 -7.70 -2.05
C VAL A 90 9.29 -6.77 -2.32
N LEU A 91 10.47 -7.06 -1.75
CA LEU A 91 11.69 -6.30 -2.02
C LEU A 91 12.11 -6.40 -3.48
N GLY A 92 12.02 -7.60 -4.07
CA GLY A 92 12.28 -7.82 -5.50
C GLY A 92 11.30 -7.07 -6.41
N ALA A 93 10.03 -7.11 -6.06
CA ALA A 93 8.99 -6.39 -6.79
C ALA A 93 9.19 -4.87 -6.73
N PHE A 94 9.56 -4.35 -5.57
CA PHE A 94 9.86 -2.93 -5.41
C PHE A 94 11.09 -2.49 -6.23
N ALA A 95 12.16 -3.27 -6.19
CA ALA A 95 13.35 -3.01 -7.01
C ALA A 95 13.01 -3.03 -8.51
N ALA A 96 12.19 -3.99 -8.95
CA ALA A 96 11.70 -4.04 -10.33
C ALA A 96 10.94 -2.76 -10.71
N GLY A 97 10.09 -2.25 -9.83
CA GLY A 97 9.35 -1.00 -10.02
C GLY A 97 10.28 0.22 -10.17
N ILE A 98 11.31 0.35 -9.33
CA ILE A 98 12.31 1.42 -9.43
C ILE A 98 13.06 1.33 -10.77
N ILE A 99 13.53 0.14 -11.14
CA ILE A 99 14.26 -0.08 -12.39
C ILE A 99 13.37 0.26 -13.59
N MET A 100 12.15 -0.25 -13.63
CA MET A 100 11.19 0.06 -14.69
C MET A 100 10.92 1.56 -14.81
N ARG A 101 10.72 2.24 -13.69
CA ARG A 101 10.51 3.70 -13.69
C ARG A 101 11.72 4.45 -14.25
N SER A 102 12.94 4.02 -13.93
CA SER A 102 14.16 4.68 -14.40
C SER A 102 14.46 4.42 -15.89
N LEU A 103 14.04 3.27 -16.41
CA LEU A 103 14.21 2.89 -17.80
C LEU A 103 13.12 3.47 -18.72
N THR A 104 11.94 3.74 -18.19
CA THR A 104 10.79 4.19 -18.97
C THR A 104 10.91 5.68 -19.30
N PRO A 105 10.81 6.07 -20.60
CA PRO A 105 10.72 7.48 -20.98
C PRO A 105 9.50 8.15 -20.33
N VAL A 106 9.64 9.44 -19.99
CA VAL A 106 8.58 10.22 -19.29
C VAL A 106 7.25 10.16 -20.05
N GLY A 107 7.26 10.23 -21.38
CA GLY A 107 6.04 10.16 -22.21
C GLY A 107 5.34 8.80 -22.21
N ALA A 108 6.07 7.70 -21.96
CA ALA A 108 5.53 6.34 -21.93
C ALA A 108 5.14 5.87 -20.51
N LEU A 109 5.61 6.57 -19.48
CA LEU A 109 5.43 6.17 -18.08
C LEU A 109 3.95 6.03 -17.72
N HIS A 110 3.12 7.00 -18.07
CA HIS A 110 1.69 6.98 -17.78
C HIS A 110 0.98 5.77 -18.41
N MET A 111 1.30 5.46 -19.66
CA MET A 111 0.70 4.31 -20.38
C MET A 111 1.10 2.97 -19.76
N ILE A 112 2.39 2.81 -19.41
CA ILE A 112 2.90 1.58 -18.80
C ILE A 112 2.30 1.40 -17.40
N THR A 113 2.25 2.47 -16.60
CA THR A 113 1.62 2.45 -15.27
C THR A 113 0.16 2.05 -15.39
N ALA A 114 -0.62 2.66 -16.29
CA ALA A 114 -2.02 2.31 -16.50
C ALA A 114 -2.23 0.84 -16.89
N ARG A 115 -1.36 0.27 -17.72
CA ARG A 115 -1.43 -1.15 -18.09
C ARG A 115 -1.09 -2.08 -16.91
N LEU A 116 -0.06 -1.75 -16.14
CA LEU A 116 0.30 -2.49 -14.93
C LEU A 116 -0.80 -2.41 -13.88
N GLU A 117 -1.38 -1.23 -13.68
CA GLU A 117 -2.54 -1.02 -12.81
C GLU A 117 -3.74 -1.87 -13.26
N THR A 118 -4.02 -1.92 -14.57
CA THR A 118 -5.12 -2.76 -15.08
C THR A 118 -4.89 -4.23 -14.72
N VAL A 119 -3.72 -4.79 -14.97
CA VAL A 119 -3.40 -6.18 -14.61
C VAL A 119 -3.45 -6.38 -13.09
N GLY A 120 -2.89 -5.43 -12.33
CA GLY A 120 -2.86 -5.45 -10.87
C GLY A 120 -4.26 -5.45 -10.27
N PHE A 121 -5.06 -4.45 -10.59
CA PHE A 121 -6.40 -4.28 -10.01
C PHE A 121 -7.45 -5.26 -10.55
N THR A 122 -7.32 -5.70 -11.81
CA THR A 122 -8.31 -6.61 -12.40
C THR A 122 -8.08 -8.06 -11.97
N PHE A 123 -6.82 -8.48 -11.80
CA PHE A 123 -6.52 -9.89 -11.58
C PHE A 123 -5.66 -10.15 -10.33
N MET A 124 -4.50 -9.50 -10.21
CA MET A 124 -3.53 -9.84 -9.17
C MET A 124 -4.04 -9.53 -7.75
N ILE A 125 -4.62 -8.36 -7.56
CA ILE A 125 -5.13 -7.92 -6.25
C ILE A 125 -6.34 -8.76 -5.81
N PRO A 126 -7.39 -8.99 -6.64
CA PRO A 126 -8.47 -9.91 -6.28
C PRO A 126 -7.98 -11.32 -5.96
N LEU A 127 -7.06 -11.87 -6.77
CA LEU A 127 -6.47 -13.17 -6.51
C LEU A 127 -5.73 -13.22 -5.18
N PHE A 128 -4.95 -12.18 -4.87
CA PHE A 128 -4.27 -12.05 -3.58
C PHE A 128 -5.27 -12.09 -2.40
N PHE A 129 -6.37 -11.35 -2.48
CA PHE A 129 -7.38 -11.35 -1.41
C PHE A 129 -8.06 -12.71 -1.25
N VAL A 130 -8.36 -13.40 -2.36
CA VAL A 130 -8.94 -14.75 -2.32
C VAL A 130 -7.96 -15.74 -1.67
N VAL A 131 -6.72 -15.78 -2.13
CA VAL A 131 -5.68 -16.69 -1.58
C VAL A 131 -5.41 -16.39 -0.11
N SER A 132 -5.33 -15.12 0.27
CA SER A 132 -5.16 -14.71 1.67
C SER A 132 -6.34 -15.14 2.53
N GLY A 133 -7.56 -15.01 2.02
CA GLY A 133 -8.78 -15.45 2.69
C GLY A 133 -8.84 -16.97 2.90
N MET A 134 -8.33 -17.77 1.96
CA MET A 134 -8.25 -19.23 2.11
C MET A 134 -7.35 -19.67 3.27
N GLY A 135 -6.40 -18.84 3.68
CA GLY A 135 -5.55 -19.09 4.85
C GLY A 135 -6.24 -18.86 6.20
N ILE A 136 -7.44 -18.29 6.22
CA ILE A 136 -8.20 -18.03 7.44
C ILE A 136 -8.95 -19.28 7.88
N ASN A 137 -8.78 -19.66 9.13
CA ASN A 137 -9.57 -20.75 9.73
C ASN A 137 -10.82 -20.18 10.42
N PRO A 138 -12.03 -20.39 9.86
CA PRO A 138 -13.26 -19.80 10.40
C PRO A 138 -13.58 -20.23 11.83
N SER A 139 -13.23 -21.47 12.23
CA SER A 139 -13.49 -21.97 13.58
C SER A 139 -12.66 -21.24 14.63
N VAL A 140 -11.39 -20.93 14.32
CA VAL A 140 -10.50 -20.15 15.20
C VAL A 140 -11.02 -18.72 15.35
N VAL A 141 -11.46 -18.11 14.26
CA VAL A 141 -12.03 -16.75 14.26
C VAL A 141 -13.32 -16.71 15.08
N ALA A 142 -14.21 -17.66 14.89
CA ALA A 142 -15.48 -17.74 15.62
C ALA A 142 -15.31 -18.02 17.12
N SER A 143 -14.29 -18.79 17.48
CA SER A 143 -14.01 -19.11 18.90
C SER A 143 -13.35 -17.98 19.67
N SER A 144 -12.78 -16.97 19.00
CA SER A 144 -12.00 -15.93 19.64
C SER A 144 -12.38 -14.49 19.19
N PRO A 145 -13.67 -14.11 19.32
CA PRO A 145 -14.13 -12.81 18.83
C PRO A 145 -13.48 -11.62 19.55
N LEU A 146 -13.15 -11.77 20.83
CA LEU A 146 -12.46 -10.75 21.62
C LEU A 146 -11.03 -10.51 21.11
N LEU A 147 -10.28 -11.57 20.82
CA LEU A 147 -8.94 -11.46 20.26
C LEU A 147 -8.98 -10.81 18.86
N LEU A 148 -9.96 -11.17 18.05
CA LEU A 148 -10.18 -10.55 16.74
C LEU A 148 -10.44 -9.06 16.86
N ALA A 149 -11.31 -8.65 17.81
CA ALA A 149 -11.57 -7.23 18.07
C ALA A 149 -10.32 -6.50 18.55
N MET A 150 -9.52 -7.12 19.44
CA MET A 150 -8.23 -6.55 19.88
C MET A 150 -7.25 -6.37 18.72
N VAL A 151 -7.19 -7.30 17.78
CA VAL A 151 -6.34 -7.17 16.57
C VAL A 151 -6.80 -5.97 15.72
N VAL A 152 -8.09 -5.84 15.44
CA VAL A 152 -8.65 -4.72 14.65
C VAL A 152 -8.38 -3.37 15.35
N ILE A 153 -8.63 -3.28 16.65
CA ILE A 153 -8.35 -2.08 17.45
C ILE A 153 -6.84 -1.80 17.50
N GLY A 154 -6.02 -2.82 17.71
CA GLY A 154 -4.56 -2.69 17.70
C GLY A 154 -4.03 -2.13 16.37
N ILE A 155 -4.54 -2.61 15.24
CA ILE A 155 -4.18 -2.08 13.92
C ILE A 155 -4.59 -0.60 13.81
N LEU A 156 -5.79 -0.25 14.25
CA LEU A 156 -6.25 1.14 14.25
C LEU A 156 -5.35 2.04 15.13
N LEU A 157 -5.01 1.59 16.32
CA LEU A 157 -4.18 2.35 17.27
C LEU A 157 -2.75 2.52 16.75
N VAL A 158 -2.15 1.47 16.21
CA VAL A 158 -0.74 1.50 15.78
C VAL A 158 -0.58 2.22 14.44
N ARG A 159 -1.53 2.11 13.52
CA ARG A 159 -1.43 2.70 12.18
C ARG A 159 -2.29 3.95 12.00
N GLY A 160 -3.55 3.93 12.43
CA GLY A 160 -4.48 5.04 12.21
C GLY A 160 -4.21 6.23 13.12
N VAL A 161 -4.03 5.98 14.42
CA VAL A 161 -3.84 7.07 15.41
C VAL A 161 -2.59 7.91 15.13
N PRO A 162 -1.41 7.35 14.81
CA PRO A 162 -0.25 8.17 14.46
C PRO A 162 -0.48 9.06 13.23
N VAL A 163 -1.17 8.56 12.21
CA VAL A 163 -1.53 9.35 11.03
C VAL A 163 -2.48 10.49 11.41
N PHE A 164 -3.50 10.20 12.22
CA PHE A 164 -4.42 11.21 12.71
C PHE A 164 -3.70 12.29 13.53
N ILE A 165 -2.81 11.90 14.43
CA ILE A 165 -2.02 12.82 15.25
C ILE A 165 -1.12 13.68 14.37
N ALA A 166 -0.44 13.09 13.39
CA ALA A 166 0.40 13.81 12.45
C ALA A 166 -0.42 14.87 11.68
N GLU A 167 -1.57 14.50 11.12
CA GLU A 167 -2.45 15.41 10.39
C GLU A 167 -3.10 16.48 11.29
N ARG A 168 -3.26 16.21 12.58
CA ARG A 168 -3.88 17.16 13.52
C ARG A 168 -2.91 18.19 14.05
N PHE A 169 -1.65 17.81 14.29
CA PHE A 169 -0.69 18.62 15.02
C PHE A 169 0.51 19.09 14.19
N THR A 170 0.73 18.52 12.99
CA THR A 170 1.84 18.90 12.11
C THR A 170 1.31 19.34 10.75
N ASN A 171 2.06 20.20 10.08
CA ASN A 171 1.76 20.58 8.71
C ASN A 171 2.36 19.53 7.75
N THR A 172 1.55 18.53 7.41
CA THR A 172 1.95 17.43 6.51
C THR A 172 1.95 17.81 5.03
N GLY A 173 1.43 19.01 4.69
CA GLY A 173 1.25 19.44 3.30
C GLY A 173 0.08 18.72 2.58
N SER A 174 -0.76 17.98 3.31
CA SER A 174 -1.91 17.26 2.74
C SER A 174 -3.03 18.19 2.23
N GLY A 175 -3.09 19.42 2.75
CA GLY A 175 -4.16 20.38 2.45
C GLY A 175 -5.51 20.03 3.11
N LEU A 176 -5.59 18.99 3.93
CA LEU A 176 -6.81 18.58 4.62
C LEU A 176 -7.15 19.54 5.76
N GLN A 177 -8.29 20.21 5.65
CA GLN A 177 -8.72 21.19 6.65
C GLN A 177 -9.79 20.63 7.58
N SER A 178 -10.69 19.82 7.06
CA SER A 178 -11.79 19.24 7.83
C SER A 178 -11.32 18.12 8.76
N MET A 179 -11.93 18.05 9.95
CA MET A 179 -11.68 16.98 10.91
C MET A 179 -12.13 15.61 10.35
N SER A 180 -13.22 15.59 9.59
CA SER A 180 -13.70 14.37 8.94
C SER A 180 -12.70 13.83 7.91
N GLU A 181 -12.05 14.71 7.12
CA GLU A 181 -11.04 14.29 6.15
C GLU A 181 -9.80 13.70 6.82
N LYS A 182 -9.37 14.27 7.95
CA LYS A 182 -8.23 13.75 8.73
C LYS A 182 -8.52 12.37 9.33
N VAL A 183 -9.74 12.16 9.85
CA VAL A 183 -10.20 10.86 10.35
C VAL A 183 -10.33 9.86 9.19
N GLU A 184 -10.90 10.29 8.06
CA GLU A 184 -11.00 9.47 6.84
C GLU A 184 -9.62 8.99 6.38
N LEU A 185 -8.64 9.90 6.28
CA LEU A 185 -7.26 9.55 5.92
C LEU A 185 -6.64 8.55 6.91
N ALA A 186 -6.83 8.76 8.21
CA ALA A 186 -6.32 7.87 9.25
C ALA A 186 -6.91 6.45 9.14
N LEU A 187 -8.20 6.33 8.90
CA LEU A 187 -8.88 5.04 8.72
C LEU A 187 -8.40 4.32 7.44
N TYR A 188 -8.30 5.03 6.31
CA TYR A 188 -7.77 4.42 5.09
C TYR A 188 -6.30 4.00 5.22
N SER A 189 -5.47 4.79 5.90
CA SER A 189 -4.07 4.48 6.14
C SER A 189 -3.89 3.30 7.10
N ALA A 190 -4.85 3.05 7.98
CA ALA A 190 -4.82 1.93 8.91
C ALA A 190 -5.11 0.59 8.21
N ALA A 191 -5.89 0.57 7.12
CA ALA A 191 -6.17 -0.63 6.37
C ALA A 191 -4.89 -1.14 5.67
N GLY A 192 -4.37 -2.28 6.10
CA GLY A 192 -3.05 -2.76 5.63
C GLY A 192 -2.95 -4.28 5.54
N LEU A 193 -3.97 -4.96 5.00
CA LEU A 193 -3.98 -6.41 4.87
C LEU A 193 -2.73 -6.99 4.16
N PRO A 194 -2.21 -6.42 3.06
CA PRO A 194 -1.05 -7.01 2.38
C PRO A 194 0.18 -7.18 3.28
N ILE A 195 0.50 -6.17 4.08
CA ILE A 195 1.64 -6.23 5.01
C ILE A 195 1.37 -7.26 6.12
N ILE A 196 0.14 -7.30 6.66
CA ILE A 196 -0.23 -8.26 7.70
C ILE A 196 -0.10 -9.69 7.17
N VAL A 197 -0.58 -9.97 5.96
CA VAL A 197 -0.45 -11.28 5.32
C VAL A 197 1.01 -11.64 5.09
N ALA A 198 1.82 -10.73 4.56
CA ALA A 198 3.23 -10.97 4.31
C ALA A 198 3.99 -11.29 5.61
N VAL A 199 3.87 -10.43 6.63
CA VAL A 199 4.53 -10.64 7.93
C VAL A 199 4.07 -11.94 8.59
N THR A 200 2.77 -12.20 8.57
CA THR A 200 2.18 -13.41 9.18
C THR A 200 2.64 -14.69 8.47
N SER A 201 2.70 -14.66 7.13
CA SER A 201 3.15 -15.78 6.32
C SER A 201 4.61 -16.15 6.63
N ILE A 202 5.48 -15.14 6.68
CA ILE A 202 6.91 -15.35 6.96
C ILE A 202 7.11 -15.79 8.42
N ALA A 203 6.43 -15.16 9.39
CA ALA A 203 6.54 -15.54 10.78
C ALA A 203 6.05 -16.98 11.02
N LYS A 204 5.01 -17.42 10.29
CA LYS A 204 4.52 -18.79 10.31
C LYS A 204 5.53 -19.77 9.69
N SER A 205 6.10 -19.46 8.53
CA SER A 205 7.09 -20.30 7.86
C SER A 205 8.39 -20.44 8.65
N SER A 206 8.75 -19.42 9.44
CA SER A 206 9.91 -19.42 10.34
C SER A 206 9.62 -20.09 11.70
N GLY A 207 8.40 -20.60 11.92
CA GLY A 207 8.03 -21.25 13.18
C GLY A 207 7.85 -20.30 14.37
N LEU A 208 7.88 -18.98 14.14
CA LEU A 208 7.73 -17.95 15.17
C LEU A 208 6.26 -17.68 15.53
N LEU A 209 5.33 -18.09 14.68
CA LEU A 209 3.91 -17.82 14.84
C LEU A 209 3.09 -19.08 14.63
N GLU A 210 2.21 -19.36 15.58
CA GLU A 210 1.27 -20.48 15.49
C GLU A 210 0.18 -20.20 14.43
N SER A 211 -0.28 -21.26 13.75
CA SER A 211 -1.29 -21.17 12.68
C SER A 211 -2.62 -20.54 13.13
N SER A 212 -3.01 -20.74 14.37
CA SER A 212 -4.19 -20.14 14.99
C SER A 212 -4.07 -18.62 15.09
N THR A 213 -2.95 -18.14 15.63
CA THR A 213 -2.65 -16.70 15.75
C THR A 213 -2.48 -16.06 14.38
N ALA A 214 -1.82 -16.75 13.45
CA ALA A 214 -1.69 -16.30 12.06
C ALA A 214 -3.07 -16.07 11.41
N SER A 215 -3.98 -17.02 11.61
CA SER A 215 -5.35 -16.92 11.10
C SER A 215 -6.11 -15.72 11.67
N LEU A 216 -5.98 -15.45 12.98
CA LEU A 216 -6.61 -14.31 13.64
C LEU A 216 -6.05 -12.98 13.12
N LEU A 217 -4.72 -12.87 12.93
CA LEU A 217 -4.09 -11.66 12.40
C LEU A 217 -4.54 -11.36 10.98
N VAL A 218 -4.56 -12.39 10.11
CA VAL A 218 -5.02 -12.22 8.72
C VAL A 218 -6.52 -11.88 8.67
N ALA A 219 -7.35 -12.54 9.49
CA ALA A 219 -8.77 -12.23 9.60
C ALA A 219 -9.01 -10.80 10.11
N GLY A 220 -8.27 -10.37 11.14
CA GLY A 220 -8.32 -8.98 11.63
C GLY A 220 -7.92 -7.98 10.56
N GLY A 221 -6.84 -8.26 9.82
CA GLY A 221 -6.43 -7.45 8.67
C GLY A 221 -7.51 -7.36 7.59
N ALA A 222 -8.15 -8.48 7.24
CA ALA A 222 -9.24 -8.51 6.28
C ALA A 222 -10.45 -7.68 6.75
N LEU A 223 -10.79 -7.78 8.04
CA LEU A 223 -11.85 -6.95 8.63
C LEU A 223 -11.52 -5.46 8.58
N THR A 224 -10.28 -5.05 8.78
CA THR A 224 -9.91 -3.62 8.67
C THR A 224 -10.15 -3.06 7.29
N VAL A 225 -9.85 -3.83 6.24
CA VAL A 225 -10.10 -3.41 4.84
C VAL A 225 -11.59 -3.25 4.54
N LEU A 226 -12.44 -4.01 5.22
CA LEU A 226 -13.90 -3.90 5.07
C LEU A 226 -14.48 -2.78 5.97
N LEU A 227 -14.14 -2.79 7.26
CA LEU A 227 -14.77 -1.93 8.26
C LEU A 227 -14.29 -0.48 8.19
N PHE A 228 -12.99 -0.23 7.99
CA PHE A 228 -12.46 1.12 8.06
C PHE A 228 -12.97 2.04 6.93
N PRO A 229 -13.05 1.61 5.67
CA PRO A 229 -13.72 2.40 4.63
C PRO A 229 -15.20 2.65 4.90
N LEU A 230 -15.91 1.66 5.47
CA LEU A 230 -17.32 1.84 5.84
C LEU A 230 -17.46 2.87 6.96
N TRP A 231 -16.62 2.82 7.99
CA TRP A 231 -16.61 3.81 9.06
C TRP A 231 -16.21 5.20 8.55
N ALA A 232 -15.21 5.30 7.69
CA ALA A 232 -14.84 6.55 7.04
C ALA A 232 -16.02 7.16 6.27
N ALA A 233 -16.71 6.36 5.48
CA ALA A 233 -17.89 6.82 4.75
C ALA A 233 -19.05 7.22 5.66
N ALA A 234 -19.28 6.51 6.75
CA ALA A 234 -20.32 6.84 7.75
C ALA A 234 -20.01 8.16 8.47
N ILE A 235 -18.76 8.34 8.90
CA ILE A 235 -18.29 9.57 9.55
C ILE A 235 -18.43 10.76 8.61
N LYS A 236 -18.00 10.62 7.36
CA LYS A 236 -18.12 11.69 6.35
C LYS A 236 -19.57 12.10 6.13
N ARG A 237 -20.51 11.13 6.08
CA ARG A 237 -21.94 11.42 5.95
C ARG A 237 -22.47 12.17 7.17
N ALA A 238 -22.10 11.74 8.39
CA ALA A 238 -22.53 12.38 9.63
C ALA A 238 -22.06 13.83 9.73
N PHE A 239 -20.82 14.11 9.40
CA PHE A 239 -20.29 15.49 9.40
C PHE A 239 -20.96 16.37 8.34
N ARG A 240 -21.24 15.82 7.16
CA ARG A 240 -21.89 16.55 6.08
C ARG A 240 -23.34 16.91 6.42
N SER A 241 -24.08 16.04 7.10
CA SER A 241 -25.43 16.33 7.57
C SER A 241 -25.45 17.43 8.62
N GLN A 242 -24.50 17.44 9.57
CA GLN A 242 -24.39 18.50 10.57
C GLN A 242 -24.10 19.88 9.94
N THR A 243 -23.20 19.95 8.98
CA THR A 243 -22.89 21.20 8.28
C THR A 243 -24.11 21.74 7.53
N ALA A 244 -24.87 20.88 6.88
CA ALA A 244 -26.08 21.27 6.16
C ALA A 244 -27.20 21.73 7.11
N GLU A 245 -27.32 21.14 8.29
CA GLU A 245 -28.27 21.58 9.33
C GLU A 245 -27.88 22.95 9.91
N ASP A 246 -26.58 23.17 10.18
CA ASP A 246 -26.08 24.44 10.69
C ASP A 246 -26.29 25.57 9.68
N GLU A 247 -26.00 25.35 8.40
CA GLU A 247 -26.25 26.33 7.33
C GLU A 247 -27.75 26.66 7.21
N SER A 248 -28.62 25.65 7.29
CA SER A 248 -30.08 25.85 7.24
C SER A 248 -30.58 26.61 8.47
N GLY A 249 -30.02 26.36 9.65
CA GLY A 249 -30.33 27.06 10.88
C GLY A 249 -29.93 28.53 10.87
N VAL A 250 -28.72 28.83 10.36
CA VAL A 250 -28.22 30.20 10.19
C VAL A 250 -29.09 30.97 9.17
N SER A 251 -29.44 30.35 8.05
CA SER A 251 -30.30 30.96 7.03
C SER A 251 -31.69 31.31 7.58
N LYS A 252 -32.31 30.39 8.35
CA LYS A 252 -33.62 30.64 8.99
C LYS A 252 -33.55 31.78 10.04
N ARG A 253 -32.49 31.84 10.84
CA ARG A 253 -32.30 32.92 11.82
C ARG A 253 -32.14 34.27 11.12
N ALA A 254 -31.33 34.35 10.06
CA ALA A 254 -31.15 35.57 9.29
C ALA A 254 -32.48 36.05 8.66
N GLN A 255 -33.33 35.16 8.16
CA GLN A 255 -34.66 35.50 7.66
C GLN A 255 -35.61 36.03 8.75
N ILE A 256 -35.58 35.43 9.94
CA ILE A 256 -36.38 35.87 11.07
C ILE A 256 -35.95 37.26 11.54
N ASP A 257 -34.65 37.52 11.60
CA ASP A 257 -34.11 38.82 12.03
C ASP A 257 -34.39 39.92 11.00
N ALA A 258 -34.33 39.60 9.70
CA ALA A 258 -34.75 40.53 8.65
C ALA A 258 -36.22 40.89 8.72
N LEU A 259 -37.08 39.93 9.02
CA LEU A 259 -38.55 40.18 9.20
C LEU A 259 -38.86 41.03 10.46
N LYS A 260 -38.03 40.91 11.51
CA LYS A 260 -38.18 41.76 12.74
C LYS A 260 -37.70 43.20 12.53
N ALA A 261 -36.69 43.43 11.65
CA ALA A 261 -36.17 44.75 11.38
C ALA A 261 -37.10 45.58 10.45
N HIS A 262 -38.04 44.96 9.79
CA HIS A 262 -39.05 45.63 8.93
C HIS A 262 -40.38 45.92 9.63
N ARG A 263 -40.49 45.66 10.93
CA ARG A 263 -41.61 46.02 11.79
C ARG A 263 -41.24 47.18 12.72
#